data_4ba0193a8f4fe70e98abee3a9dac7c5d
#
_entry.id   4ba0193a8f4fe70e98abee3a9dac7c5d
#
_cell.length_a   1.000
_cell.length_b   1.000
_cell.length_c   1.000
_cell.angle_alpha   90.00
_cell.angle_beta   90.00
_cell.angle_gamma   90.00
#
_symmetry.space_group_name_H-M   'P 1'
#
loop_
_entity.id
_entity.type
_entity.pdbx_description
1 polymer ?
#
loop_
_entity_poly.entity_id
_entity_poly.type
_entity_poly.pdbx_seq_one_letter_code
_entity_poly.pdbx_strand_id
1 'polypeptide(L)'
;MKTVKSCLSFLMLAMLFVGMANAVPLSSSTRSVVPADLQQLISVDYRALRDSTTATALKQQIMDSQESVKQAEDALKGVGINPDKDIDTLTLPSFRTAKQGIKVIFIAGGPFNTKAVLKKLTLLKIKPTKYRNSSLYPMDGGFVMTFLDDSTLLFGEPSAVKLGLDTRDGDILSVDTNSTMADMLSNVDAAAFWSILDQMGTQNMVRSALGDAAKIADYETVKKRVLGSYYTMDFSSGVNFDLTVVTADSITAGTLSMVMKAAIMYKKSSATPVEKAAMDMATVDSDGPKFMMHFKDSDAQFQSLMHSPLFAALSH
;
A
#
# COMPACT_ATOMS: atom_id res chain seq x y z
N MET A 1 -20.98 51.49 15.31
CA MET A 1 -19.96 50.53 15.72
C MET A 1 -20.51 49.11 16.00
N LYS A 2 -21.55 48.63 15.28
CA LYS A 2 -22.13 47.28 15.48
C LYS A 2 -22.01 46.35 14.25
N THR A 3 -21.47 46.81 13.11
CA THR A 3 -21.42 46.07 11.85
C THR A 3 -20.07 45.41 11.54
N VAL A 4 -19.01 45.70 12.32
CA VAL A 4 -17.68 45.17 12.06
C VAL A 4 -17.41 43.82 12.78
N LYS A 5 -18.16 43.50 13.84
CA LYS A 5 -17.99 42.24 14.59
C LYS A 5 -18.62 41.01 13.90
N SER A 6 -19.57 41.22 12.98
CA SER A 6 -20.25 40.11 12.27
C SER A 6 -19.43 39.54 11.09
N CYS A 7 -18.59 40.38 10.45
CA CYS A 7 -17.75 39.90 9.34
C CYS A 7 -16.54 39.06 9.80
N LEU A 8 -16.00 39.31 11.00
CA LEU A 8 -14.85 38.59 11.50
C LEU A 8 -15.20 37.16 11.95
N SER A 9 -16.43 36.95 12.45
CA SER A 9 -16.92 35.60 12.83
C SER A 9 -17.22 34.71 11.62
N PHE A 10 -17.57 35.29 10.47
CA PHE A 10 -17.82 34.52 9.24
C PHE A 10 -16.52 34.15 8.53
N LEU A 11 -15.47 34.98 8.69
CA LEU A 11 -14.15 34.68 8.13
C LEU A 11 -13.40 33.55 8.91
N MET A 12 -13.63 33.44 10.23
CA MET A 12 -13.07 32.36 11.04
C MET A 12 -13.77 31.02 10.83
N LEU A 13 -15.04 31.00 10.42
CA LEU A 13 -15.77 29.76 10.12
C LEU A 13 -15.43 29.20 8.74
N ALA A 14 -14.93 30.02 7.81
CA ALA A 14 -14.51 29.62 6.48
C ALA A 14 -13.09 29.01 6.44
N MET A 15 -12.27 29.20 7.49
CA MET A 15 -10.93 28.59 7.60
C MET A 15 -10.92 27.20 8.25
N LEU A 16 -12.07 26.68 8.68
CA LEU A 16 -12.18 25.33 9.27
C LEU A 16 -12.53 24.23 8.23
N PHE A 17 -12.69 24.59 6.96
CA PHE A 17 -12.79 23.64 5.86
C PHE A 17 -11.52 23.65 5.00
N VAL A 18 -10.34 23.58 5.62
CA VAL A 18 -9.21 22.95 4.95
C VAL A 18 -9.58 21.47 4.97
N GLY A 19 -10.20 21.03 3.88
CA GLY A 19 -10.63 19.65 3.72
C GLY A 19 -9.44 18.75 3.96
N MET A 20 -9.49 17.97 5.01
CA MET A 20 -8.76 16.71 5.04
C MET A 20 -9.25 15.99 3.79
N ALA A 21 -8.40 15.85 2.79
CA ALA A 21 -8.67 15.00 1.66
C ALA A 21 -8.68 13.57 2.23
N ASN A 22 -9.85 13.14 2.72
CA ASN A 22 -10.02 11.75 3.11
C ASN A 22 -9.80 10.93 1.85
N ALA A 23 -8.88 9.99 1.92
CA ALA A 23 -8.68 9.04 0.85
C ALA A 23 -9.98 8.26 0.60
N VAL A 24 -10.18 7.86 -0.63
CA VAL A 24 -11.38 7.12 -1.03
C VAL A 24 -11.21 5.66 -0.62
N PRO A 25 -12.13 5.09 0.18
CA PRO A 25 -12.13 3.66 0.49
C PRO A 25 -12.17 2.81 -0.78
N LEU A 26 -11.70 1.56 -0.68
CA LEU A 26 -11.75 0.62 -1.79
C LEU A 26 -13.17 0.49 -2.34
N SER A 27 -13.33 0.69 -3.64
CA SER A 27 -14.61 0.51 -4.32
C SER A 27 -15.08 -0.96 -4.24
N SER A 28 -16.38 -1.18 -4.36
CA SER A 28 -16.94 -2.53 -4.42
C SER A 28 -16.37 -3.34 -5.59
N SER A 29 -16.14 -2.71 -6.74
CA SER A 29 -15.50 -3.34 -7.89
C SER A 29 -14.06 -3.77 -7.59
N THR A 30 -13.29 -2.94 -6.88
CA THR A 30 -11.94 -3.31 -6.43
C THR A 30 -11.99 -4.48 -5.47
N ARG A 31 -12.84 -4.43 -4.43
CA ARG A 31 -12.94 -5.49 -3.41
C ARG A 31 -13.37 -6.83 -4.01
N SER A 32 -14.24 -6.80 -5.02
CA SER A 32 -14.77 -8.01 -5.66
C SER A 32 -13.72 -8.89 -6.34
N VAL A 33 -12.59 -8.30 -6.79
CA VAL A 33 -11.50 -9.01 -7.49
C VAL A 33 -10.31 -9.34 -6.59
N VAL A 34 -10.37 -8.98 -5.31
CA VAL A 34 -9.31 -9.26 -4.33
C VAL A 34 -9.58 -10.59 -3.65
N PRO A 35 -8.75 -11.63 -3.84
CA PRO A 35 -8.96 -12.95 -3.23
C PRO A 35 -8.75 -12.93 -1.72
N ALA A 36 -9.39 -13.87 -1.00
CA ALA A 36 -9.25 -14.00 0.45
C ALA A 36 -7.86 -14.46 0.91
N ASP A 37 -7.17 -15.25 0.08
CA ASP A 37 -5.83 -15.78 0.36
C ASP A 37 -4.74 -14.80 -0.11
N LEU A 38 -4.66 -13.69 0.61
CA LEU A 38 -3.68 -12.62 0.37
C LEU A 38 -2.43 -12.83 1.21
N GLN A 39 -1.28 -12.46 0.65
CA GLN A 39 -0.08 -12.18 1.43
C GLN A 39 -0.04 -10.72 1.88
N GLN A 40 -0.39 -9.81 0.98
CA GLN A 40 -0.36 -8.38 1.20
C GLN A 40 -1.38 -7.69 0.30
N LEU A 41 -2.00 -6.64 0.79
CA LEU A 41 -2.79 -5.70 0.02
C LEU A 41 -2.24 -4.30 0.28
N ILE A 42 -1.82 -3.63 -0.78
CA ILE A 42 -1.37 -2.22 -0.73
C ILE A 42 -2.41 -1.38 -1.47
N SER A 43 -2.70 -0.20 -0.96
CA SER A 43 -3.48 0.80 -1.69
C SER A 43 -2.85 2.18 -1.58
N VAL A 44 -2.88 2.90 -2.70
CA VAL A 44 -2.32 4.25 -2.85
C VAL A 44 -3.37 5.14 -3.50
N ASP A 45 -3.78 6.20 -2.83
CA ASP A 45 -4.57 7.29 -3.43
C ASP A 45 -3.61 8.34 -4.01
N TYR A 46 -3.28 8.20 -5.28
CA TYR A 46 -2.39 9.14 -5.98
C TYR A 46 -2.95 10.55 -6.04
N ARG A 47 -4.27 10.70 -6.05
CA ARG A 47 -4.90 12.01 -6.07
C ARG A 47 -4.64 12.76 -4.76
N ALA A 48 -4.75 12.06 -3.62
CA ALA A 48 -4.44 12.64 -2.30
C ALA A 48 -2.95 12.93 -2.12
N LEU A 49 -2.06 12.18 -2.79
CA LEU A 49 -0.61 12.30 -2.68
C LEU A 49 0.04 13.19 -3.74
N ARG A 50 -0.72 13.66 -4.73
CA ARG A 50 -0.21 14.36 -5.93
C ARG A 50 0.65 15.58 -5.62
N ASP A 51 0.30 16.33 -4.58
CA ASP A 51 0.98 17.58 -4.22
C ASP A 51 2.13 17.38 -3.22
N SER A 52 2.37 16.15 -2.76
CA SER A 52 3.48 15.83 -1.88
C SER A 52 4.75 15.56 -2.67
N THR A 53 5.77 16.41 -2.48
CA THR A 53 7.10 16.22 -3.08
C THR A 53 7.78 14.95 -2.58
N THR A 54 7.58 14.61 -1.31
CA THR A 54 8.15 13.42 -0.67
C THR A 54 7.48 12.15 -1.18
N ALA A 55 6.14 12.13 -1.33
CA ALA A 55 5.44 10.99 -1.93
C ALA A 55 5.87 10.79 -3.40
N THR A 56 6.06 11.87 -4.14
CA THR A 56 6.58 11.82 -5.53
C THR A 56 7.99 11.26 -5.59
N ALA A 57 8.90 11.69 -4.69
CA ALA A 57 10.26 11.17 -4.63
C ALA A 57 10.30 9.69 -4.23
N LEU A 58 9.45 9.27 -3.28
CA LEU A 58 9.31 7.86 -2.90
C LEU A 58 8.78 7.01 -4.06
N LYS A 59 7.76 7.50 -4.79
CA LYS A 59 7.27 6.84 -6.01
C LYS A 59 8.40 6.63 -7.01
N GLN A 60 9.19 7.67 -7.29
CA GLN A 60 10.30 7.59 -8.23
C GLN A 60 11.35 6.55 -7.79
N GLN A 61 11.70 6.53 -6.53
CA GLN A 61 12.66 5.55 -6.01
C GLN A 61 12.15 4.10 -6.12
N ILE A 62 10.85 3.86 -5.88
CA ILE A 62 10.22 2.56 -6.10
C ILE A 62 10.26 2.19 -7.59
N MET A 63 9.93 3.12 -8.49
CA MET A 63 9.99 2.91 -9.93
C MET A 63 11.40 2.54 -10.40
N ASP A 64 12.44 3.20 -9.85
CA ASP A 64 13.84 2.95 -10.22
C ASP A 64 14.36 1.61 -9.67
N SER A 65 13.80 1.14 -8.55
CA SER A 65 14.24 -0.10 -7.88
C SER A 65 13.42 -1.34 -8.27
N GLN A 66 12.19 -1.15 -8.81
CA GLN A 66 11.23 -2.23 -9.08
C GLN A 66 10.89 -2.31 -10.58
N GLU A 67 11.63 -3.10 -11.33
CA GLU A 67 11.44 -3.29 -12.79
C GLU A 67 9.99 -3.68 -13.15
N SER A 68 9.32 -4.48 -12.31
CA SER A 68 7.93 -4.90 -12.53
C SER A 68 6.93 -3.74 -12.48
N VAL A 69 7.17 -2.75 -11.61
CA VAL A 69 6.32 -1.54 -11.50
C VAL A 69 6.51 -0.67 -12.72
N LYS A 70 7.76 -0.49 -13.17
CA LYS A 70 8.08 0.24 -14.40
C LYS A 70 7.45 -0.40 -15.64
N GLN A 71 7.57 -1.73 -15.77
CA GLN A 71 6.94 -2.47 -16.87
C GLN A 71 5.43 -2.31 -16.88
N ALA A 72 4.77 -2.32 -15.70
CA ALA A 72 3.34 -2.09 -15.57
C ALA A 72 2.94 -0.68 -16.04
N GLU A 73 3.73 0.35 -15.67
CA GLU A 73 3.50 1.73 -16.11
C GLU A 73 3.67 1.89 -17.63
N ASP A 74 4.73 1.31 -18.19
CA ASP A 74 5.00 1.36 -19.64
C ASP A 74 3.90 0.63 -20.43
N ALA A 75 3.42 -0.49 -19.93
CA ALA A 75 2.31 -1.23 -20.54
C ALA A 75 1.01 -0.41 -20.59
N LEU A 76 0.70 0.35 -19.51
CA LEU A 76 -0.44 1.28 -19.49
C LEU A 76 -0.30 2.40 -20.52
N LYS A 77 0.89 3.02 -20.61
CA LYS A 77 1.19 4.06 -21.60
C LYS A 77 1.03 3.53 -23.04
N GLY A 78 1.46 2.29 -23.28
CA GLY A 78 1.31 1.59 -24.56
C GLY A 78 -0.14 1.54 -25.04
N VAL A 79 -1.09 1.26 -24.17
CA VAL A 79 -2.52 1.22 -24.49
C VAL A 79 -3.21 2.59 -24.42
N GLY A 80 -2.50 3.65 -24.04
CA GLY A 80 -3.00 5.03 -24.04
C GLY A 80 -3.59 5.50 -22.73
N ILE A 81 -3.27 4.83 -21.63
CA ILE A 81 -3.55 5.27 -20.28
C ILE A 81 -2.31 5.97 -19.74
N ASN A 82 -2.45 7.20 -19.29
CA ASN A 82 -1.38 7.93 -18.61
C ASN A 82 -1.54 7.76 -17.10
N PRO A 83 -0.64 7.01 -16.41
CA PRO A 83 -0.78 6.75 -14.98
C PRO A 83 -0.88 8.01 -14.13
N ASP A 84 -0.14 9.08 -14.47
CA ASP A 84 -0.13 10.32 -13.68
C ASP A 84 -1.41 11.17 -13.82
N LYS A 85 -2.20 10.93 -14.88
CA LYS A 85 -3.40 11.73 -15.18
C LYS A 85 -4.68 10.94 -15.02
N ASP A 86 -4.66 9.67 -15.42
CA ASP A 86 -5.85 8.86 -15.57
C ASP A 86 -6.07 7.91 -14.38
N ILE A 87 -5.07 7.78 -13.47
CA ILE A 87 -5.17 6.93 -12.27
C ILE A 87 -5.29 7.82 -11.04
N ASP A 88 -6.39 7.68 -10.32
CA ASP A 88 -6.61 8.30 -9.01
C ASP A 88 -6.15 7.37 -7.88
N THR A 89 -6.42 6.06 -7.99
CA THR A 89 -6.06 5.06 -6.98
C THR A 89 -5.41 3.85 -7.63
N LEU A 90 -4.47 3.22 -6.92
CA LEU A 90 -3.85 1.96 -7.32
C LEU A 90 -3.87 0.99 -6.14
N THR A 91 -4.44 -0.19 -6.36
CA THR A 91 -4.50 -1.27 -5.37
C THR A 91 -3.75 -2.49 -5.89
N LEU A 92 -2.90 -3.06 -5.05
CA LEU A 92 -1.93 -4.10 -5.37
C LEU A 92 -2.13 -5.31 -4.44
N PRO A 93 -3.12 -6.18 -4.69
CA PRO A 93 -3.18 -7.45 -3.98
C PRO A 93 -2.07 -8.38 -4.46
N SER A 94 -1.28 -8.90 -3.53
CA SER A 94 -0.30 -9.94 -3.76
C SER A 94 -0.67 -11.23 -3.04
N PHE A 95 -0.47 -12.35 -3.68
CA PHE A 95 -0.85 -13.66 -3.17
C PHE A 95 0.15 -14.74 -3.55
N ARG A 96 0.22 -15.79 -2.73
CA ARG A 96 1.12 -16.92 -2.98
C ARG A 96 0.45 -17.91 -3.92
N THR A 97 1.24 -18.44 -4.83
CA THR A 97 0.81 -19.55 -5.69
C THR A 97 1.71 -20.76 -5.42
N ALA A 98 1.13 -21.96 -5.42
CA ALA A 98 1.85 -23.19 -5.11
C ALA A 98 3.04 -23.49 -6.07
N LYS A 99 3.02 -22.95 -7.30
CA LYS A 99 3.99 -23.27 -8.35
C LYS A 99 4.80 -22.08 -8.87
N GLN A 100 4.35 -20.84 -8.65
CA GLN A 100 4.88 -19.66 -9.36
C GLN A 100 5.32 -18.53 -8.43
N GLY A 101 5.45 -18.79 -7.13
CA GLY A 101 5.84 -17.77 -6.16
C GLY A 101 4.73 -16.77 -5.87
N ILE A 102 5.12 -15.51 -5.64
CA ILE A 102 4.18 -14.41 -5.37
C ILE A 102 3.71 -13.82 -6.69
N LYS A 103 2.40 -13.62 -6.82
CA LYS A 103 1.79 -12.89 -7.92
C LYS A 103 1.11 -11.62 -7.44
N VAL A 104 1.09 -10.62 -8.29
CA VAL A 104 0.46 -9.33 -8.02
C VAL A 104 -0.60 -9.07 -9.09
N ILE A 105 -1.75 -8.59 -8.64
CA ILE A 105 -2.77 -7.98 -9.49
C ILE A 105 -2.64 -6.47 -9.34
N PHE A 106 -2.83 -5.75 -10.43
CA PHE A 106 -2.91 -4.28 -10.43
C PHE A 106 -4.37 -3.89 -10.67
N ILE A 107 -4.93 -3.11 -9.75
CA ILE A 107 -6.30 -2.59 -9.84
C ILE A 107 -6.21 -1.08 -9.80
N ALA A 108 -6.44 -0.43 -10.93
CA ALA A 108 -6.40 1.02 -11.03
C ALA A 108 -7.81 1.59 -11.02
N GLY A 109 -8.06 2.58 -10.17
CA GLY A 109 -9.26 3.39 -10.14
C GLY A 109 -9.01 4.76 -10.75
N GLY A 110 -9.94 5.28 -11.55
CA GLY A 110 -9.80 6.60 -12.16
C GLY A 110 -10.86 6.92 -13.21
N PRO A 111 -10.88 8.15 -13.72
CA PRO A 111 -11.85 8.59 -14.71
C PRO A 111 -11.45 8.15 -16.14
N PHE A 112 -11.40 6.83 -16.39
CA PHE A 112 -10.95 6.29 -17.65
C PHE A 112 -11.88 6.65 -18.81
N ASN A 113 -11.31 7.10 -19.94
CA ASN A 113 -12.04 7.16 -21.20
C ASN A 113 -11.98 5.76 -21.86
N THR A 114 -12.78 4.82 -21.34
CA THR A 114 -12.81 3.42 -21.79
C THR A 114 -13.03 3.31 -23.30
N LYS A 115 -13.91 4.15 -23.87
CA LYS A 115 -14.19 4.18 -25.33
C LYS A 115 -12.95 4.57 -26.14
N ALA A 116 -12.18 5.56 -25.69
CA ALA A 116 -10.96 5.98 -26.37
C ALA A 116 -9.88 4.91 -26.29
N VAL A 117 -9.69 4.27 -25.13
CA VAL A 117 -8.75 3.16 -24.94
C VAL A 117 -9.12 1.99 -25.85
N LEU A 118 -10.38 1.53 -25.85
CA LEU A 118 -10.83 0.43 -26.70
C LEU A 118 -10.69 0.75 -28.20
N LYS A 119 -10.96 2.00 -28.61
CA LYS A 119 -10.72 2.46 -29.99
C LYS A 119 -9.23 2.39 -30.35
N LYS A 120 -8.33 2.82 -29.45
CA LYS A 120 -6.88 2.71 -29.65
C LYS A 120 -6.43 1.27 -29.80
N LEU A 121 -6.91 0.36 -28.93
CA LEU A 121 -6.60 -1.07 -29.04
C LEU A 121 -7.03 -1.65 -30.39
N THR A 122 -8.20 -1.24 -30.88
CA THR A 122 -8.71 -1.64 -32.22
C THR A 122 -7.80 -1.14 -33.34
N LEU A 123 -7.35 0.13 -33.27
CA LEU A 123 -6.41 0.71 -34.24
C LEU A 123 -5.05 0.00 -34.23
N LEU A 124 -4.58 -0.41 -33.07
CA LEU A 124 -3.37 -1.21 -32.88
C LEU A 124 -3.56 -2.69 -33.28
N LYS A 125 -4.76 -3.08 -33.74
CA LYS A 125 -5.13 -4.47 -34.12
C LYS A 125 -4.96 -5.46 -32.96
N ILE A 126 -5.04 -5.01 -31.71
CA ILE A 126 -4.99 -5.85 -30.53
C ILE A 126 -6.32 -6.57 -30.39
N LYS A 127 -6.29 -7.90 -30.48
CA LYS A 127 -7.48 -8.76 -30.37
C LYS A 127 -7.60 -9.25 -28.94
N PRO A 128 -8.76 -9.06 -28.27
CA PRO A 128 -8.98 -9.61 -26.95
C PRO A 128 -9.18 -11.12 -27.00
N THR A 129 -8.79 -11.81 -25.95
CA THR A 129 -9.22 -13.17 -25.64
C THR A 129 -10.38 -13.14 -24.66
N LYS A 130 -11.35 -14.01 -24.83
CA LYS A 130 -12.47 -14.14 -23.89
C LYS A 130 -12.07 -14.99 -22.69
N TYR A 131 -12.38 -14.50 -21.51
CA TYR A 131 -12.33 -15.26 -20.28
C TYR A 131 -13.56 -14.95 -19.44
N ARG A 132 -14.40 -15.96 -19.21
CA ARG A 132 -15.72 -15.75 -18.62
C ARG A 132 -16.50 -14.65 -19.38
N ASN A 133 -17.08 -13.70 -18.67
CA ASN A 133 -17.81 -12.57 -19.24
C ASN A 133 -16.90 -11.36 -19.57
N SER A 134 -15.55 -11.50 -19.44
CA SER A 134 -14.60 -10.41 -19.67
C SER A 134 -13.82 -10.59 -20.96
N SER A 135 -13.40 -9.45 -21.54
CA SER A 135 -12.46 -9.40 -22.67
C SER A 135 -11.09 -9.02 -22.14
N LEU A 136 -10.11 -9.91 -22.28
CA LEU A 136 -8.73 -9.68 -21.86
C LEU A 136 -7.94 -9.16 -23.05
N TYR A 137 -7.46 -7.93 -22.98
CA TYR A 137 -6.65 -7.28 -24.00
C TYR A 137 -5.17 -7.44 -23.67
N PRO A 138 -4.36 -8.04 -24.56
CA PRO A 138 -2.92 -8.10 -24.41
C PRO A 138 -2.31 -6.70 -24.31
N MET A 139 -1.30 -6.56 -23.43
CA MET A 139 -0.46 -5.38 -23.25
C MET A 139 1.01 -5.76 -23.40
N ASP A 140 1.88 -4.76 -23.50
CA ASP A 140 3.32 -4.96 -23.50
C ASP A 140 3.79 -5.63 -22.19
N GLY A 141 4.96 -6.23 -22.20
CA GLY A 141 5.51 -6.94 -21.06
C GLY A 141 4.80 -8.26 -20.71
N GLY A 142 3.92 -8.77 -21.59
CA GLY A 142 3.17 -10.01 -21.36
C GLY A 142 1.96 -9.84 -20.43
N PHE A 143 1.59 -8.62 -20.10
CA PHE A 143 0.41 -8.30 -19.31
C PHE A 143 -0.88 -8.41 -20.13
N VAL A 144 -1.99 -8.49 -19.42
CA VAL A 144 -3.35 -8.35 -19.98
C VAL A 144 -4.12 -7.36 -19.14
N MET A 145 -5.13 -6.72 -19.74
CA MET A 145 -6.03 -5.82 -19.04
C MET A 145 -7.50 -6.11 -19.36
N THR A 146 -8.37 -5.72 -18.44
CA THR A 146 -9.81 -5.65 -18.65
C THR A 146 -10.40 -4.55 -17.79
N PHE A 147 -11.43 -3.85 -18.28
CA PHE A 147 -12.22 -2.95 -17.46
C PHE A 147 -13.28 -3.76 -16.71
N LEU A 148 -13.39 -3.55 -15.40
CA LEU A 148 -14.48 -4.11 -14.57
C LEU A 148 -15.73 -3.24 -14.70
N ASP A 149 -15.53 -1.93 -14.77
CA ASP A 149 -16.53 -0.88 -15.03
C ASP A 149 -15.84 0.34 -15.66
N ASP A 150 -16.55 1.47 -15.80
CA ASP A 150 -16.03 2.69 -16.44
C ASP A 150 -14.91 3.38 -15.62
N SER A 151 -14.74 3.04 -14.34
CA SER A 151 -13.80 3.65 -13.41
C SER A 151 -12.77 2.68 -12.83
N THR A 152 -12.86 1.38 -13.14
CA THR A 152 -12.00 0.35 -12.55
C THR A 152 -11.35 -0.52 -13.63
N LEU A 153 -10.03 -0.48 -13.68
CA LEU A 153 -9.19 -1.26 -14.56
C LEU A 153 -8.44 -2.36 -13.78
N LEU A 154 -8.57 -3.60 -14.24
CA LEU A 154 -7.82 -4.75 -13.74
C LEU A 154 -6.74 -5.11 -14.77
N PHE A 155 -5.47 -5.24 -14.34
CA PHE A 155 -4.38 -5.62 -15.24
C PHE A 155 -3.27 -6.37 -14.51
N GLY A 156 -2.38 -7.01 -15.26
CA GLY A 156 -1.28 -7.79 -14.71
C GLY A 156 -0.97 -9.04 -15.53
N GLU A 157 -0.27 -9.98 -14.95
CA GLU A 157 -0.05 -11.28 -15.59
C GLU A 157 -1.38 -12.00 -15.87
N PRO A 158 -1.52 -12.71 -17.00
CA PRO A 158 -2.79 -13.34 -17.38
C PRO A 158 -3.38 -14.26 -16.30
N SER A 159 -2.54 -15.00 -15.57
CA SER A 159 -3.00 -15.90 -14.50
C SER A 159 -3.49 -15.13 -13.27
N ALA A 160 -2.87 -14.00 -12.94
CA ALA A 160 -3.27 -13.15 -11.83
C ALA A 160 -4.61 -12.45 -12.14
N VAL A 161 -4.74 -11.87 -13.34
CA VAL A 161 -5.99 -11.24 -13.79
C VAL A 161 -7.14 -12.24 -13.81
N LYS A 162 -6.92 -13.48 -14.29
CA LYS A 162 -7.93 -14.54 -14.27
C LYS A 162 -8.36 -14.89 -12.84
N LEU A 163 -7.42 -14.98 -11.91
CA LEU A 163 -7.72 -15.23 -10.50
C LEU A 163 -8.60 -14.13 -9.90
N GLY A 164 -8.34 -12.85 -10.20
CA GLY A 164 -9.22 -11.76 -9.80
C GLY A 164 -10.63 -11.89 -10.39
N LEU A 165 -10.74 -12.28 -11.66
CA LEU A 165 -12.05 -12.52 -12.30
C LEU A 165 -12.78 -13.73 -11.71
N ASP A 166 -12.05 -14.80 -11.35
CA ASP A 166 -12.60 -15.96 -10.66
C ASP A 166 -13.13 -15.58 -9.26
N THR A 167 -12.44 -14.65 -8.58
CA THR A 167 -12.89 -14.09 -7.30
C THR A 167 -14.18 -13.29 -7.49
N ARG A 168 -14.25 -12.40 -8.49
CA ARG A 168 -15.45 -11.62 -8.81
C ARG A 168 -16.65 -12.50 -9.09
N ASP A 169 -16.45 -13.58 -9.81
CA ASP A 169 -17.51 -14.48 -10.25
C ASP A 169 -17.88 -15.53 -9.17
N GLY A 170 -17.22 -15.51 -8.01
CA GLY A 170 -17.54 -16.31 -6.82
C GLY A 170 -16.94 -17.72 -6.80
N ASP A 171 -16.05 -18.06 -7.75
CA ASP A 171 -15.35 -19.37 -7.73
C ASP A 171 -14.20 -19.38 -6.70
N ILE A 172 -13.72 -18.20 -6.34
CA ILE A 172 -12.72 -17.97 -5.30
C ILE A 172 -13.30 -17.00 -4.28
N LEU A 173 -13.08 -17.26 -3.00
CA LEU A 173 -13.53 -16.38 -1.93
C LEU A 173 -12.83 -15.01 -2.00
N SER A 174 -13.57 -13.93 -1.78
CA SER A 174 -13.02 -12.57 -1.74
C SER A 174 -12.47 -12.22 -0.36
N VAL A 175 -11.66 -11.14 -0.30
CA VAL A 175 -11.07 -10.60 0.93
C VAL A 175 -12.12 -10.32 2.01
N ASP A 176 -13.34 -9.98 1.63
CA ASP A 176 -14.43 -9.71 2.57
C ASP A 176 -14.88 -10.96 3.36
N THR A 177 -14.53 -12.16 2.89
CA THR A 177 -14.78 -13.42 3.62
C THR A 177 -13.68 -13.78 4.61
N ASN A 178 -12.53 -13.12 4.56
CA ASN A 178 -11.44 -13.29 5.51
C ASN A 178 -11.58 -12.27 6.64
N SER A 179 -12.17 -12.68 7.77
CA SER A 179 -12.48 -11.78 8.89
C SER A 179 -11.24 -11.03 9.40
N THR A 180 -10.08 -11.68 9.52
CA THR A 180 -8.85 -11.04 9.99
C THR A 180 -8.39 -9.94 9.03
N MET A 181 -8.43 -10.19 7.72
CA MET A 181 -8.08 -9.19 6.72
C MET A 181 -9.11 -8.06 6.66
N ALA A 182 -10.40 -8.38 6.75
CA ALA A 182 -11.47 -7.39 6.75
C ALA A 182 -11.40 -6.47 7.97
N ASP A 183 -11.09 -7.01 9.16
CA ASP A 183 -10.88 -6.23 10.38
C ASP A 183 -9.66 -5.29 10.26
N MET A 184 -8.54 -5.78 9.71
CA MET A 184 -7.37 -4.92 9.47
C MET A 184 -7.66 -3.85 8.42
N LEU A 185 -8.36 -4.18 7.34
CA LEU A 185 -8.75 -3.26 6.28
C LEU A 185 -9.60 -2.11 6.85
N SER A 186 -10.54 -2.38 7.75
CA SER A 186 -11.39 -1.36 8.37
C SER A 186 -10.60 -0.28 9.16
N ASN A 187 -9.37 -0.60 9.58
CA ASN A 187 -8.51 0.36 10.31
C ASN A 187 -7.70 1.27 9.39
N VAL A 188 -7.58 0.96 8.09
CA VAL A 188 -6.68 1.67 7.17
C VAL A 188 -7.34 2.22 5.91
N ASP A 189 -8.53 1.76 5.54
CA ASP A 189 -9.18 2.01 4.24
C ASP A 189 -9.47 3.50 3.95
N ALA A 190 -9.33 4.38 4.95
CA ALA A 190 -9.46 5.83 4.80
C ALA A 190 -8.11 6.57 4.70
N ALA A 191 -6.97 5.88 4.71
CA ALA A 191 -5.66 6.51 4.57
C ALA A 191 -5.23 6.59 3.09
N ALA A 192 -4.46 7.63 2.75
CA ALA A 192 -4.00 7.84 1.36
C ALA A 192 -2.97 6.81 0.90
N PHE A 193 -2.19 6.27 1.81
CA PHE A 193 -1.30 5.13 1.57
C PHE A 193 -1.43 4.15 2.73
N TRP A 194 -1.72 2.90 2.42
CA TRP A 194 -1.82 1.86 3.44
C TRP A 194 -1.49 0.47 2.89
N SER A 195 -1.21 -0.42 3.83
CA SER A 195 -1.03 -1.84 3.54
C SER A 195 -1.55 -2.71 4.66
N ILE A 196 -2.07 -3.87 4.32
CA ILE A 196 -2.34 -4.97 5.26
C ILE A 196 -1.55 -6.21 4.83
N LEU A 197 -1.06 -6.98 5.79
CA LEU A 197 -0.28 -8.19 5.58
C LEU A 197 -0.88 -9.35 6.39
N ASP A 198 -0.88 -10.54 5.77
CA ASP A 198 -1.22 -11.77 6.48
C ASP A 198 -0.16 -12.13 7.54
N GLN A 199 -0.37 -13.23 8.25
CA GLN A 199 0.56 -13.73 9.24
C GLN A 199 1.98 -13.90 8.69
N MET A 200 2.13 -14.55 7.54
CA MET A 200 3.45 -14.85 6.97
C MET A 200 4.13 -13.59 6.40
N GLY A 201 3.37 -12.71 5.75
CA GLY A 201 3.84 -11.39 5.29
C GLY A 201 4.36 -10.56 6.45
N THR A 202 3.60 -10.51 7.55
CA THR A 202 4.00 -9.81 8.78
C THR A 202 5.24 -10.43 9.41
N GLN A 203 5.33 -11.75 9.49
CA GLN A 203 6.52 -12.45 10.01
C GLN A 203 7.77 -12.09 9.22
N ASN A 204 7.68 -12.04 7.90
CA ASN A 204 8.79 -11.67 7.02
C ASN A 204 9.18 -10.20 7.21
N MET A 205 8.20 -9.29 7.26
CA MET A 205 8.42 -7.86 7.50
C MET A 205 9.13 -7.63 8.84
N VAL A 206 8.61 -8.20 9.94
CA VAL A 206 9.22 -8.06 11.27
C VAL A 206 10.62 -8.64 11.30
N ARG A 207 10.84 -9.81 10.67
CA ARG A 207 12.18 -10.42 10.58
C ARG A 207 13.16 -9.52 9.86
N SER A 208 12.76 -8.92 8.73
CA SER A 208 13.59 -7.96 7.98
C SER A 208 13.91 -6.72 8.82
N ALA A 209 12.92 -6.16 9.51
CA ALA A 209 13.11 -5.01 10.39
C ALA A 209 14.08 -5.29 11.55
N LEU A 210 14.00 -6.46 12.17
CA LEU A 210 14.90 -6.88 13.24
C LEU A 210 16.32 -7.17 12.74
N GLY A 211 16.47 -7.72 11.52
CA GLY A 211 17.78 -8.13 10.98
C GLY A 211 18.49 -9.12 11.89
N ASP A 212 19.76 -8.86 12.23
CA ASP A 212 20.55 -9.73 13.12
C ASP A 212 20.02 -9.77 14.56
N ALA A 213 19.30 -8.76 15.01
CA ALA A 213 18.67 -8.77 16.33
C ALA A 213 17.62 -9.88 16.49
N ALA A 214 17.04 -10.36 15.39
CA ALA A 214 16.13 -11.52 15.40
C ALA A 214 16.80 -12.82 15.91
N LYS A 215 18.13 -12.90 15.87
CA LYS A 215 18.91 -14.05 16.36
C LYS A 215 19.12 -14.01 17.87
N ILE A 216 19.05 -12.81 18.48
CA ILE A 216 19.34 -12.57 19.89
C ILE A 216 18.07 -12.79 20.73
N ALA A 217 16.91 -12.48 20.16
CA ALA A 217 15.62 -12.64 20.79
C ALA A 217 14.99 -13.99 20.40
N ASP A 218 14.16 -14.58 21.24
CA ASP A 218 13.34 -15.76 20.90
C ASP A 218 12.21 -15.37 19.91
N TYR A 219 12.65 -14.83 18.76
CA TYR A 219 11.75 -14.40 17.70
C TYR A 219 10.94 -15.57 17.13
N GLU A 220 11.48 -16.77 17.15
CA GLU A 220 10.79 -17.97 16.65
C GLU A 220 9.54 -18.29 17.46
N THR A 221 9.54 -18.02 18.77
CA THR A 221 8.35 -18.15 19.62
C THR A 221 7.36 -17.02 19.35
N VAL A 222 7.83 -15.76 19.25
CA VAL A 222 6.98 -14.59 19.01
C VAL A 222 6.29 -14.67 17.66
N LYS A 223 7.03 -15.04 16.60
CA LYS A 223 6.50 -15.06 15.23
C LYS A 223 5.29 -15.98 15.04
N LYS A 224 5.26 -17.13 15.76
CA LYS A 224 4.14 -18.08 15.68
C LYS A 224 2.82 -17.50 16.20
N ARG A 225 2.90 -16.46 17.02
CA ARG A 225 1.76 -15.79 17.65
C ARG A 225 1.40 -14.45 17.03
N VAL A 226 2.10 -14.04 15.98
CA VAL A 226 1.72 -12.92 15.12
C VAL A 226 0.57 -13.37 14.23
N LEU A 227 -0.46 -12.56 14.08
CA LEU A 227 -1.67 -12.89 13.29
C LEU A 227 -1.69 -12.12 11.95
N GLY A 228 -1.17 -10.91 11.93
CA GLY A 228 -1.13 -10.04 10.77
C GLY A 228 -0.65 -8.65 11.16
N SER A 229 -0.56 -7.76 10.20
CA SER A 229 -0.22 -6.36 10.43
C SER A 229 -0.87 -5.44 9.43
N TYR A 230 -0.96 -4.17 9.80
CA TYR A 230 -1.33 -3.11 8.89
C TYR A 230 -0.51 -1.86 9.17
N TYR A 231 -0.30 -1.04 8.14
CA TYR A 231 0.35 0.25 8.31
C TYR A 231 -0.24 1.31 7.37
N THR A 232 -0.09 2.56 7.78
CA THR A 232 -0.46 3.72 6.99
C THR A 232 0.74 4.65 6.84
N MET A 233 0.75 5.43 5.76
CA MET A 233 1.66 6.57 5.60
C MET A 233 0.85 7.80 5.21
N ASP A 234 1.14 8.92 5.86
CA ASP A 234 0.59 10.24 5.57
C ASP A 234 1.73 11.20 5.23
N PHE A 235 1.51 12.03 4.21
CA PHE A 235 2.50 12.98 3.69
C PHE A 235 2.00 14.42 3.73
N SER A 236 0.97 14.71 4.50
CA SER A 236 0.35 16.05 4.56
C SER A 236 1.19 17.07 5.34
N SER A 237 2.00 16.62 6.29
CA SER A 237 2.86 17.46 7.16
C SER A 237 4.18 16.79 7.49
N GLY A 238 5.00 16.55 6.49
CA GLY A 238 6.12 15.63 6.58
C GLY A 238 5.67 14.18 6.35
N VAL A 239 6.37 13.22 6.91
CA VAL A 239 6.02 11.80 6.80
C VAL A 239 5.60 11.27 8.16
N ASN A 240 4.38 10.75 8.24
CA ASN A 240 3.89 10.01 9.40
C ASN A 240 3.67 8.57 8.98
N PHE A 241 4.29 7.63 9.68
CA PHE A 241 4.15 6.19 9.45
C PHE A 241 3.65 5.54 10.73
N ASP A 242 2.55 4.81 10.63
CA ASP A 242 1.94 4.07 11.73
C ASP A 242 1.86 2.60 11.35
N LEU A 243 2.51 1.74 12.13
CA LEU A 243 2.47 0.28 11.98
C LEU A 243 1.82 -0.33 13.20
N THR A 244 0.86 -1.23 12.96
CA THR A 244 0.29 -2.11 13.98
C THR A 244 0.50 -3.56 13.59
N VAL A 245 1.08 -4.35 14.51
CA VAL A 245 1.14 -5.81 14.39
C VAL A 245 0.14 -6.42 15.37
N VAL A 246 -0.79 -7.20 14.83
CA VAL A 246 -1.79 -7.92 15.61
C VAL A 246 -1.19 -9.25 16.06
N THR A 247 -1.28 -9.53 17.36
CA THR A 247 -0.75 -10.75 17.96
C THR A 247 -1.85 -11.54 18.68
N ALA A 248 -1.57 -12.76 19.08
CA ALA A 248 -2.53 -13.61 19.78
C ALA A 248 -2.87 -13.11 21.20
N ASP A 249 -1.97 -12.35 21.85
CA ASP A 249 -2.14 -11.86 23.22
C ASP A 249 -1.18 -10.71 23.55
N SER A 250 -1.45 -10.05 24.69
CA SER A 250 -0.69 -8.89 25.19
C SER A 250 0.76 -9.22 25.57
N ILE A 251 1.05 -10.44 26.01
CA ILE A 251 2.43 -10.86 26.33
C ILE A 251 3.27 -10.90 25.07
N THR A 252 2.74 -11.45 24.00
CA THR A 252 3.40 -11.49 22.69
C THR A 252 3.64 -10.06 22.15
N ALA A 253 2.65 -9.18 22.23
CA ALA A 253 2.79 -7.79 21.81
C ALA A 253 3.85 -7.05 22.63
N GLY A 254 3.84 -7.18 23.94
CA GLY A 254 4.84 -6.60 24.84
C GLY A 254 6.25 -7.13 24.57
N THR A 255 6.39 -8.45 24.34
CA THR A 255 7.68 -9.05 23.99
C THR A 255 8.20 -8.50 22.66
N LEU A 256 7.35 -8.40 21.63
CA LEU A 256 7.74 -7.80 20.34
C LEU A 256 8.17 -6.35 20.49
N SER A 257 7.49 -5.57 21.36
CA SER A 257 7.86 -4.18 21.66
C SER A 257 9.25 -4.11 22.30
N MET A 258 9.56 -4.95 23.28
CA MET A 258 10.87 -4.99 23.91
C MET A 258 11.98 -5.38 22.91
N VAL A 259 11.73 -6.40 22.09
CA VAL A 259 12.69 -6.85 21.06
C VAL A 259 12.95 -5.76 20.02
N MET A 260 11.91 -5.06 19.57
CA MET A 260 12.05 -3.98 18.59
C MET A 260 12.81 -2.78 19.19
N LYS A 261 12.53 -2.38 20.43
CA LYS A 261 13.31 -1.35 21.14
C LYS A 261 14.78 -1.73 21.25
N ALA A 262 15.09 -2.98 21.59
CA ALA A 262 16.46 -3.47 21.66
C ALA A 262 17.14 -3.47 20.28
N ALA A 263 16.42 -3.86 19.21
CA ALA A 263 16.93 -3.84 17.85
C ALA A 263 17.25 -2.41 17.38
N ILE A 264 16.39 -1.44 17.67
CA ILE A 264 16.64 -0.03 17.38
C ILE A 264 17.89 0.47 18.12
N MET A 265 18.03 0.17 19.41
CA MET A 265 19.22 0.53 20.19
C MET A 265 20.51 -0.10 19.61
N TYR A 266 20.44 -1.37 19.24
CA TYR A 266 21.57 -2.07 18.63
C TYR A 266 21.97 -1.44 17.29
N LYS A 267 21.00 -1.20 16.39
CA LYS A 267 21.27 -0.55 15.09
C LYS A 267 21.84 0.86 15.23
N LYS A 268 21.40 1.62 16.23
CA LYS A 268 21.94 2.97 16.51
C LYS A 268 23.43 2.98 16.75
N SER A 269 24.03 1.92 17.28
CA SER A 269 25.46 1.89 17.58
C SER A 269 26.36 2.08 16.34
N SER A 270 25.90 1.57 15.18
CA SER A 270 26.62 1.61 13.89
C SER A 270 25.97 2.53 12.84
N ALA A 271 24.85 3.16 13.16
CA ALA A 271 24.07 3.97 12.24
C ALA A 271 24.75 5.33 11.93
N THR A 272 24.49 5.87 10.74
CA THR A 272 24.86 7.23 10.36
C THR A 272 24.11 8.28 11.18
N PRO A 273 24.55 9.54 11.22
CA PRO A 273 23.82 10.60 11.93
C PRO A 273 22.36 10.75 11.47
N VAL A 274 22.07 10.64 10.16
CA VAL A 274 20.72 10.70 9.59
C VAL A 274 19.86 9.54 10.09
N GLU A 275 20.39 8.33 10.06
CA GLU A 275 19.69 7.14 10.53
C GLU A 275 19.45 7.18 12.05
N LYS A 276 20.42 7.70 12.84
CA LYS A 276 20.24 7.90 14.29
C LYS A 276 19.10 8.86 14.57
N ALA A 277 19.07 10.01 13.88
CA ALA A 277 18.00 10.99 14.01
C ALA A 277 16.63 10.37 13.69
N ALA A 278 16.52 9.61 12.58
CA ALA A 278 15.30 8.92 12.22
C ALA A 278 14.87 7.89 13.28
N MET A 279 15.80 7.10 13.81
CA MET A 279 15.52 6.14 14.89
C MET A 279 15.08 6.83 16.20
N ASP A 280 15.52 8.07 16.47
CA ASP A 280 15.08 8.85 17.63
C ASP A 280 13.64 9.33 17.50
N MET A 281 13.16 9.50 16.28
CA MET A 281 11.78 9.88 15.97
C MET A 281 10.80 8.69 15.98
N ALA A 282 11.32 7.46 16.03
CA ALA A 282 10.49 6.27 16.11
C ALA A 282 10.09 5.97 17.56
N THR A 283 8.79 5.81 17.80
CA THR A 283 8.26 5.32 19.07
C THR A 283 7.71 3.91 18.89
N VAL A 284 7.91 3.08 19.89
CA VAL A 284 7.47 1.68 19.90
C VAL A 284 6.71 1.42 21.20
N ASP A 285 5.50 0.87 21.11
CA ASP A 285 4.65 0.57 22.24
C ASP A 285 3.82 -0.71 22.04
N SER A 286 3.01 -1.06 23.03
CA SER A 286 2.03 -2.15 22.92
C SER A 286 0.78 -1.82 23.72
N ASP A 287 -0.40 -2.11 23.15
CA ASP A 287 -1.69 -1.99 23.80
C ASP A 287 -2.52 -3.26 23.56
N GLY A 288 -2.86 -3.96 24.65
CA GLY A 288 -3.50 -5.26 24.57
C GLY A 288 -2.70 -6.20 23.64
N PRO A 289 -3.34 -6.90 22.69
CA PRO A 289 -2.67 -7.79 21.76
C PRO A 289 -2.03 -7.08 20.54
N LYS A 290 -1.88 -5.76 20.58
CA LYS A 290 -1.32 -4.96 19.46
C LYS A 290 0.06 -4.43 19.84
N PHE A 291 1.04 -4.71 19.00
CA PHE A 291 2.30 -3.98 18.95
C PHE A 291 2.12 -2.78 18.01
N MET A 292 2.64 -1.65 18.41
CA MET A 292 2.54 -0.40 17.62
C MET A 292 3.90 0.24 17.48
N MET A 293 4.16 0.75 16.28
CA MET A 293 5.31 1.59 15.97
C MET A 293 4.84 2.83 15.22
N HIS A 294 5.20 3.98 15.75
CA HIS A 294 4.94 5.27 15.10
C HIS A 294 6.26 5.93 14.75
N PHE A 295 6.33 6.51 13.56
CA PHE A 295 7.46 7.29 13.09
C PHE A 295 6.96 8.58 12.46
N LYS A 296 7.56 9.70 12.84
CA LYS A 296 7.22 11.00 12.26
C LYS A 296 8.49 11.77 11.95
N ASP A 297 8.59 12.30 10.74
CA ASP A 297 9.75 13.09 10.32
C ASP A 297 9.33 14.23 9.38
N SER A 298 10.21 15.22 9.22
CA SER A 298 10.05 16.27 8.22
C SER A 298 10.34 15.74 6.81
N ASP A 299 9.78 16.38 5.78
CA ASP A 299 10.05 16.03 4.38
C ASP A 299 11.56 15.98 4.07
N ALA A 300 12.31 16.98 4.52
CA ALA A 300 13.74 17.09 4.24
C ALA A 300 14.57 15.96 4.90
N GLN A 301 14.24 15.60 6.14
CA GLN A 301 14.91 14.54 6.86
C GLN A 301 14.55 13.16 6.27
N PHE A 302 13.28 12.93 5.95
CA PHE A 302 12.86 11.69 5.33
C PHE A 302 13.46 11.52 3.93
N GLN A 303 13.54 12.56 3.10
CA GLN A 303 14.25 12.52 1.83
C GLN A 303 15.73 12.14 2.00
N SER A 304 16.40 12.68 3.04
CA SER A 304 17.77 12.27 3.38
C SER A 304 17.83 10.80 3.81
N LEU A 305 16.85 10.33 4.57
CA LEU A 305 16.76 8.94 5.01
C LEU A 305 16.54 7.97 3.83
N MET A 306 15.76 8.34 2.82
CA MET A 306 15.53 7.52 1.62
C MET A 306 16.83 7.16 0.89
N HIS A 307 17.88 7.97 0.99
CA HIS A 307 19.19 7.71 0.39
C HIS A 307 20.14 6.97 1.34
N SER A 308 19.69 6.54 2.52
CA SER A 308 20.53 5.86 3.50
C SER A 308 20.59 4.34 3.26
N PRO A 309 21.67 3.67 3.71
CA PRO A 309 21.76 2.20 3.72
C PRO A 309 20.64 1.53 4.50
N LEU A 310 20.13 2.17 5.57
CA LEU A 310 19.02 1.64 6.36
C LEU A 310 17.74 1.55 5.51
N PHE A 311 17.42 2.61 4.76
CA PHE A 311 16.24 2.60 3.90
C PHE A 311 16.36 1.57 2.78
N ALA A 312 17.53 1.48 2.14
CA ALA A 312 17.81 0.47 1.13
C ALA A 312 17.60 -0.96 1.68
N ALA A 313 18.06 -1.23 2.92
CA ALA A 313 17.87 -2.54 3.56
C ALA A 313 16.42 -2.87 3.93
N LEU A 314 15.55 -1.86 4.10
CA LEU A 314 14.11 -2.06 4.41
C LEU A 314 13.24 -2.13 3.16
N SER A 315 13.70 -1.59 2.02
CA SER A 315 12.97 -1.53 0.75
C SER A 315 13.21 -2.73 -0.18
N HIS A 316 14.14 -3.63 0.18
CA HIS A 316 14.45 -4.90 -0.48
C HIS A 316 13.98 -6.09 0.36
#